data_869676f309a48f10832b2159dfa85f39
#
_entry.id   869676f309a48f10832b2159dfa85f39
#
_cell.length_a   1.000
_cell.length_b   1.000
_cell.length_c   1.000
_cell.angle_alpha   90.00
_cell.angle_beta   90.00
_cell.angle_gamma   90.00
#
_symmetry.space_group_name_H-M   'P 1'
#
loop_
_entity.id
_entity.type
_entity.pdbx_description
1 polymer ?
#
loop_
_entity_poly.entity_id
_entity_poly.type
_entity_poly.pdbx_seq_one_letter_code
_entity_poly.pdbx_strand_id
1 'polypeptide(L)'
;MNPEQLSLKQLAGLVQGEAVGNADLRPKGLASLEHAQPEHIAFVNAEKYLDQANQSQAGALIVTAELKAHLNSAQQNFIVVANPYLAFAILTHVFEKKNTKTGIEATAQIHPSAMIAETAYIGHYVVIGEHCVVGEHTVIQAHATLDDDVEVGRDCLIESHVTLMGACKLGDRVRIHANTVIGSEGFGFAPYQGKWNRIAQLGSVRIANDVRIGSNCSVDRGAMDDTILEEGVIIDNLVQIAHNVHIGAHSALAANIAIAGSTTIGKNCIIGGASAVSGHLKIADNVTLTGMSMVTNNISEAGKYSSGTALFENQKWKRTVVRMRQLADVPLTQLVKRLDHMQAQIESLESTFKLRK
;
A
#
# COMPACT_ATOMS: atom_id res chain seq x y z
N MET A 1 -24.15 -4.61 15.42
CA MET A 1 -24.85 -5.87 15.12
C MET A 1 -23.93 -7.02 15.49
N ASN A 2 -24.38 -8.05 16.19
CA ASN A 2 -23.52 -9.20 16.46
C ASN A 2 -23.37 -10.03 15.17
N PRO A 3 -22.18 -10.16 14.59
CA PRO A 3 -21.98 -10.84 13.31
C PRO A 3 -22.44 -12.30 13.33
N GLU A 4 -22.33 -13.00 14.46
CA GLU A 4 -22.74 -14.39 14.61
C GLU A 4 -24.28 -14.61 14.54
N GLN A 5 -25.06 -13.53 14.55
CA GLN A 5 -26.52 -13.58 14.43
C GLN A 5 -27.01 -13.35 13.00
N LEU A 6 -26.13 -12.94 12.08
CA LEU A 6 -26.52 -12.66 10.70
C LEU A 6 -26.71 -13.95 9.91
N SER A 7 -27.86 -14.07 9.23
CA SER A 7 -28.12 -15.18 8.31
C SER A 7 -27.37 -15.01 6.99
N LEU A 8 -27.20 -16.11 6.26
CA LEU A 8 -26.57 -16.11 4.92
C LEU A 8 -27.25 -15.11 3.98
N LYS A 9 -28.60 -15.01 4.06
CA LYS A 9 -29.38 -14.03 3.31
C LYS A 9 -29.01 -12.59 3.67
N GLN A 10 -28.85 -12.30 4.96
CA GLN A 10 -28.48 -10.96 5.41
C GLN A 10 -27.03 -10.62 4.99
N LEU A 11 -26.09 -11.57 5.10
CA LEU A 11 -24.72 -11.39 4.65
C LEU A 11 -24.65 -11.19 3.13
N ALA A 12 -25.42 -11.96 2.35
CA ALA A 12 -25.54 -11.75 0.90
C ALA A 12 -26.05 -10.35 0.56
N GLY A 13 -27.05 -9.84 1.30
CA GLY A 13 -27.56 -8.48 1.12
C GLY A 13 -26.51 -7.40 1.33
N LEU A 14 -25.60 -7.57 2.30
CA LEU A 14 -24.51 -6.61 2.54
C LEU A 14 -23.52 -6.48 1.37
N VAL A 15 -23.38 -7.53 0.57
CA VAL A 15 -22.46 -7.57 -0.58
C VAL A 15 -23.19 -7.52 -1.92
N GLN A 16 -24.48 -7.12 -1.92
CA GLN A 16 -25.33 -7.06 -3.12
C GLN A 16 -25.36 -8.39 -3.89
N GLY A 17 -25.31 -9.50 -3.15
CA GLY A 17 -25.32 -10.86 -3.69
C GLY A 17 -26.65 -11.58 -3.42
N GLU A 18 -26.77 -12.76 -3.99
CA GLU A 18 -27.88 -13.69 -3.80
C GLU A 18 -27.46 -14.86 -2.91
N ALA A 19 -28.27 -15.16 -1.88
CA ALA A 19 -28.09 -16.36 -1.08
C ALA A 19 -28.79 -17.55 -1.75
N VAL A 20 -28.06 -18.62 -2.02
CA VAL A 20 -28.57 -19.86 -2.60
C VAL A 20 -28.37 -20.99 -1.60
N GLY A 21 -29.36 -21.86 -1.45
CA GLY A 21 -29.39 -22.94 -0.45
C GLY A 21 -30.08 -22.53 0.85
N ASN A 22 -29.52 -22.88 2.00
CA ASN A 22 -30.07 -22.53 3.29
C ASN A 22 -29.84 -21.05 3.62
N ALA A 23 -30.84 -20.22 3.34
CA ALA A 23 -30.79 -18.77 3.55
C ALA A 23 -30.69 -18.38 5.04
N ASP A 24 -31.12 -19.26 5.96
CA ASP A 24 -31.11 -19.04 7.41
C ASP A 24 -29.81 -19.56 8.09
N LEU A 25 -28.90 -20.17 7.33
CA LEU A 25 -27.57 -20.54 7.83
C LEU A 25 -26.90 -19.32 8.47
N ARG A 26 -26.34 -19.50 9.66
CA ARG A 26 -25.66 -18.42 10.43
C ARG A 26 -24.17 -18.75 10.57
N PRO A 27 -23.34 -18.31 9.65
CA PRO A 27 -21.91 -18.52 9.75
C PRO A 27 -21.31 -17.72 10.91
N LYS A 28 -20.30 -18.29 11.57
CA LYS A 28 -19.61 -17.66 12.70
C LYS A 28 -18.37 -16.91 12.28
N GLY A 29 -17.92 -17.07 11.03
CA GLY A 29 -16.70 -16.42 10.55
C GLY A 29 -16.36 -16.78 9.12
N LEU A 30 -15.21 -16.27 8.70
CA LEU A 30 -14.60 -16.51 7.40
C LEU A 30 -13.35 -17.38 7.59
N ALA A 31 -13.08 -18.27 6.63
CA ALA A 31 -11.87 -19.09 6.63
C ALA A 31 -11.36 -19.33 5.19
N SER A 32 -10.10 -19.79 5.06
CA SER A 32 -9.60 -20.28 3.79
C SER A 32 -10.30 -21.58 3.39
N LEU A 33 -10.34 -21.91 2.11
CA LEU A 33 -10.94 -23.15 1.60
C LEU A 33 -10.42 -24.39 2.31
N GLU A 34 -9.14 -24.42 2.63
CA GLU A 34 -8.45 -25.54 3.26
C GLU A 34 -8.82 -25.74 4.73
N HIS A 35 -9.06 -24.65 5.47
CA HIS A 35 -9.27 -24.68 6.91
C HIS A 35 -10.72 -24.39 7.33
N ALA A 36 -11.60 -24.17 6.35
CA ALA A 36 -13.00 -23.90 6.62
C ALA A 36 -13.70 -25.10 7.27
N GLN A 37 -14.58 -24.80 8.24
CA GLN A 37 -15.49 -25.73 8.90
C GLN A 37 -16.93 -25.38 8.53
N PRO A 38 -17.94 -26.23 8.85
CA PRO A 38 -19.34 -25.98 8.48
C PRO A 38 -19.94 -24.65 8.96
N GLU A 39 -19.35 -24.03 9.97
CA GLU A 39 -19.73 -22.71 10.46
C GLU A 39 -18.98 -21.54 9.78
N HIS A 40 -18.12 -21.81 8.80
CA HIS A 40 -17.36 -20.77 8.11
C HIS A 40 -17.87 -20.52 6.69
N ILE A 41 -17.62 -19.31 6.20
CA ILE A 41 -17.74 -18.96 4.79
C ILE A 41 -16.31 -18.89 4.20
N ALA A 42 -16.12 -19.47 3.01
CA ALA A 42 -14.92 -19.27 2.21
C ALA A 42 -15.27 -18.62 0.86
N PHE A 43 -14.28 -18.24 0.04
CA PHE A 43 -14.54 -17.64 -1.26
C PHE A 43 -13.74 -18.32 -2.38
N VAL A 44 -14.27 -18.26 -3.60
CA VAL A 44 -13.64 -18.77 -4.82
C VAL A 44 -13.68 -17.66 -5.87
N ASN A 45 -12.53 -17.18 -6.29
CA ASN A 45 -12.41 -16.07 -7.24
C ASN A 45 -11.78 -16.47 -8.58
N ALA A 46 -11.39 -17.73 -8.77
CA ALA A 46 -10.81 -18.24 -10.01
C ALA A 46 -10.97 -19.76 -10.12
N GLU A 47 -11.04 -20.27 -11.35
CA GLU A 47 -11.19 -21.70 -11.67
C GLU A 47 -10.12 -22.59 -11.04
N LYS A 48 -8.88 -22.13 -10.94
CA LYS A 48 -7.77 -22.88 -10.32
C LYS A 48 -8.02 -23.30 -8.88
N TYR A 49 -9.02 -22.73 -8.21
CA TYR A 49 -9.40 -23.06 -6.83
C TYR A 49 -10.62 -23.99 -6.73
N LEU A 50 -11.20 -24.43 -7.86
CA LEU A 50 -12.39 -25.29 -7.85
C LEU A 50 -12.15 -26.64 -7.16
N ASP A 51 -10.99 -27.25 -7.38
CA ASP A 51 -10.65 -28.52 -6.71
C ASP A 51 -10.57 -28.37 -5.18
N GLN A 52 -9.96 -27.28 -4.70
CA GLN A 52 -9.92 -26.97 -3.27
C GLN A 52 -11.32 -26.66 -2.71
N ALA A 53 -12.13 -25.94 -3.49
CA ALA A 53 -13.50 -25.62 -3.10
C ALA A 53 -14.38 -26.87 -3.00
N ASN A 54 -14.22 -27.83 -3.91
CA ASN A 54 -14.93 -29.11 -3.88
C ASN A 54 -14.54 -30.01 -2.69
N GLN A 55 -13.35 -29.83 -2.14
CA GLN A 55 -12.85 -30.55 -0.96
C GLN A 55 -13.10 -29.79 0.34
N SER A 56 -13.48 -28.52 0.26
CA SER A 56 -13.68 -27.66 1.43
C SER A 56 -14.90 -28.09 2.24
N GLN A 57 -14.79 -27.99 3.56
CA GLN A 57 -15.90 -28.20 4.51
C GLN A 57 -16.65 -26.90 4.85
N ALA A 58 -16.42 -25.81 4.11
CA ALA A 58 -17.10 -24.54 4.34
C ALA A 58 -18.62 -24.71 4.31
N GLY A 59 -19.31 -24.12 5.28
CA GLY A 59 -20.78 -24.13 5.31
C GLY A 59 -21.42 -23.34 4.17
N ALA A 60 -20.70 -22.34 3.63
CA ALA A 60 -21.09 -21.61 2.44
C ALA A 60 -19.88 -21.11 1.66
N LEU A 61 -20.03 -20.88 0.34
CA LEU A 61 -19.00 -20.31 -0.54
C LEU A 61 -19.49 -19.00 -1.17
N ILE A 62 -18.60 -18.00 -1.23
CA ILE A 62 -18.80 -16.78 -2.02
C ILE A 62 -18.22 -17.06 -3.41
N VAL A 63 -19.05 -16.96 -4.46
CA VAL A 63 -18.69 -17.37 -5.83
C VAL A 63 -19.37 -16.47 -6.87
N THR A 64 -18.89 -16.51 -8.11
CA THR A 64 -19.67 -16.03 -9.27
C THR A 64 -20.68 -17.10 -9.71
N ALA A 65 -21.70 -16.70 -10.46
CA ALA A 65 -22.66 -17.64 -11.05
C ALA A 65 -21.97 -18.69 -11.95
N GLU A 66 -20.94 -18.27 -12.69
CA GLU A 66 -20.13 -19.13 -13.56
C GLU A 66 -19.35 -20.18 -12.76
N LEU A 67 -18.56 -19.76 -11.78
CA LEU A 67 -17.78 -20.68 -10.94
C LEU A 67 -18.67 -21.65 -10.17
N LYS A 68 -19.85 -21.19 -9.71
CA LYS A 68 -20.84 -22.08 -9.05
C LYS A 68 -21.27 -23.25 -9.92
N ALA A 69 -21.44 -23.03 -11.24
CA ALA A 69 -21.86 -24.09 -12.17
C ALA A 69 -20.84 -25.24 -12.29
N HIS A 70 -19.59 -25.01 -11.91
CA HIS A 70 -18.50 -25.99 -11.95
C HIS A 70 -18.22 -26.66 -10.59
N LEU A 71 -18.97 -26.30 -9.54
CA LEU A 71 -18.83 -26.90 -8.21
C LEU A 71 -19.69 -28.16 -8.06
N ASN A 72 -19.22 -29.10 -7.24
CA ASN A 72 -19.93 -30.34 -6.94
C ASN A 72 -21.25 -30.09 -6.20
N SER A 73 -22.20 -31.00 -6.38
CA SER A 73 -23.50 -30.99 -5.68
C SER A 73 -23.40 -31.15 -4.16
N ALA A 74 -22.25 -31.53 -3.62
CA ALA A 74 -22.02 -31.64 -2.19
C ALA A 74 -22.08 -30.28 -1.48
N GLN A 75 -21.63 -29.21 -2.14
CA GLN A 75 -21.74 -27.86 -1.62
C GLN A 75 -23.08 -27.26 -2.01
N GLN A 76 -23.87 -26.89 -1.00
CA GLN A 76 -25.27 -26.50 -1.21
C GLN A 76 -25.55 -25.02 -0.90
N ASN A 77 -24.65 -24.32 -0.19
CA ASN A 77 -24.89 -22.95 0.24
C ASN A 77 -23.90 -21.99 -0.40
N PHE A 78 -24.43 -20.93 -1.01
CA PHE A 78 -23.63 -19.94 -1.71
C PHE A 78 -24.09 -18.52 -1.43
N ILE A 79 -23.15 -17.58 -1.49
CA ILE A 79 -23.39 -16.18 -1.75
C ILE A 79 -22.91 -15.91 -3.18
N VAL A 80 -23.83 -15.74 -4.11
CA VAL A 80 -23.52 -15.50 -5.53
C VAL A 80 -23.38 -14.00 -5.76
N VAL A 81 -22.23 -13.59 -6.26
CA VAL A 81 -21.86 -12.17 -6.48
C VAL A 81 -21.10 -11.98 -7.78
N ALA A 82 -21.04 -10.76 -8.29
CA ALA A 82 -20.20 -10.44 -9.46
C ALA A 82 -18.70 -10.47 -9.14
N ASN A 83 -18.30 -10.07 -7.92
CA ASN A 83 -16.91 -10.03 -7.49
C ASN A 83 -16.74 -10.71 -6.11
N PRO A 84 -16.38 -12.01 -6.05
CA PRO A 84 -16.21 -12.75 -4.81
C PRO A 84 -15.12 -12.18 -3.89
N TYR A 85 -14.06 -11.61 -4.47
CA TYR A 85 -12.95 -11.05 -3.68
C TYR A 85 -13.36 -9.76 -2.96
N LEU A 86 -14.11 -8.88 -3.64
CA LEU A 86 -14.68 -7.69 -3.03
C LEU A 86 -15.71 -8.06 -1.93
N ALA A 87 -16.59 -9.02 -2.22
CA ALA A 87 -17.57 -9.49 -1.24
C ALA A 87 -16.89 -10.06 0.00
N PHE A 88 -15.85 -10.87 -0.18
CA PHE A 88 -15.03 -11.36 0.93
C PHE A 88 -14.43 -10.19 1.74
N ALA A 89 -13.82 -9.20 1.08
CA ALA A 89 -13.25 -8.04 1.75
C ALA A 89 -14.30 -7.29 2.59
N ILE A 90 -15.50 -7.05 2.06
CA ILE A 90 -16.60 -6.42 2.81
C ILE A 90 -17.01 -7.26 4.01
N LEU A 91 -17.16 -8.57 3.84
CA LEU A 91 -17.58 -9.45 4.93
C LEU A 91 -16.50 -9.60 6.01
N THR A 92 -15.20 -9.46 5.71
CA THR A 92 -14.16 -9.44 6.76
C THR A 92 -14.41 -8.33 7.77
N HIS A 93 -14.89 -7.15 7.35
CA HIS A 93 -15.22 -6.06 8.27
C HIS A 93 -16.47 -6.34 9.13
N VAL A 94 -17.36 -7.24 8.69
CA VAL A 94 -18.51 -7.68 9.50
C VAL A 94 -18.05 -8.52 10.68
N PHE A 95 -17.06 -9.39 10.47
CA PHE A 95 -16.52 -10.29 11.49
C PHE A 95 -15.30 -9.70 12.25
N GLU A 96 -14.83 -8.51 11.85
CA GLU A 96 -13.75 -7.83 12.55
C GLU A 96 -14.18 -7.41 13.98
N LYS A 97 -13.37 -7.76 14.98
CA LYS A 97 -13.57 -7.29 16.35
C LYS A 97 -13.21 -5.82 16.43
N LYS A 98 -14.21 -4.97 16.48
CA LYS A 98 -14.01 -3.54 16.65
C LYS A 98 -13.77 -3.20 18.13
N ASN A 99 -12.85 -2.26 18.37
CA ASN A 99 -12.74 -1.65 19.68
C ASN A 99 -13.97 -0.75 19.91
N THR A 100 -14.79 -1.10 20.89
CA THR A 100 -15.99 -0.31 21.24
C THR A 100 -15.79 0.49 22.52
N LYS A 101 -14.56 0.55 23.07
CA LYS A 101 -14.25 1.34 24.24
C LYS A 101 -14.38 2.83 23.92
N THR A 102 -14.79 3.58 24.90
CA THR A 102 -14.81 5.05 24.90
C THR A 102 -14.22 5.56 26.20
N GLY A 103 -13.81 6.83 26.21
CA GLY A 103 -13.29 7.46 27.42
C GLY A 103 -11.74 7.44 27.48
N ILE A 104 -11.23 7.94 28.57
CA ILE A 104 -9.81 8.20 28.79
C ILE A 104 -9.30 7.32 29.92
N GLU A 105 -8.29 6.51 29.66
CA GLU A 105 -7.64 5.69 30.69
C GLU A 105 -6.88 6.55 31.71
N ALA A 106 -6.94 6.16 32.97
CA ALA A 106 -6.40 6.96 34.08
C ALA A 106 -4.88 7.25 34.02
N THR A 107 -4.14 6.50 33.21
CA THR A 107 -2.70 6.69 33.01
C THR A 107 -2.36 7.55 31.80
N ALA A 108 -3.34 8.02 31.03
CA ALA A 108 -3.12 8.94 29.93
C ALA A 108 -2.79 10.35 30.49
N GLN A 109 -1.87 11.04 29.81
CA GLN A 109 -1.49 12.41 30.11
C GLN A 109 -1.97 13.32 28.97
N ILE A 110 -2.93 14.18 29.27
CA ILE A 110 -3.56 15.03 28.27
C ILE A 110 -3.43 16.47 28.71
N HIS A 111 -2.90 17.33 27.82
CA HIS A 111 -2.81 18.76 28.14
C HIS A 111 -4.22 19.37 28.26
N PRO A 112 -4.45 20.27 29.21
CA PRO A 112 -5.79 20.85 29.46
C PRO A 112 -6.40 21.62 28.28
N SER A 113 -5.59 22.09 27.33
CA SER A 113 -6.05 22.76 26.11
C SER A 113 -6.46 21.80 24.99
N ALA A 114 -6.19 20.50 25.13
CA ALA A 114 -6.58 19.52 24.12
C ALA A 114 -8.10 19.25 24.11
N MET A 115 -8.67 19.12 22.95
CA MET A 115 -10.11 18.85 22.74
C MET A 115 -10.30 17.39 22.29
N ILE A 116 -10.84 16.57 23.18
CA ILE A 116 -11.08 15.15 22.93
C ILE A 116 -12.59 14.93 22.86
N ALA A 117 -13.06 14.32 21.78
CA ALA A 117 -14.48 13.97 21.65
C ALA A 117 -14.89 12.93 22.70
N GLU A 118 -16.10 13.05 23.27
CA GLU A 118 -16.62 12.16 24.33
C GLU A 118 -16.69 10.68 23.89
N THR A 119 -16.86 10.44 22.59
CA THR A 119 -16.92 9.10 22.00
C THR A 119 -15.56 8.50 21.65
N ALA A 120 -14.48 9.28 21.77
CA ALA A 120 -13.12 8.80 21.54
C ALA A 120 -12.65 7.87 22.68
N TYR A 121 -11.69 7.00 22.37
CA TYR A 121 -10.97 6.19 23.35
C TYR A 121 -9.50 6.56 23.37
N ILE A 122 -8.99 6.92 24.55
CA ILE A 122 -7.59 7.22 24.80
C ILE A 122 -7.01 6.15 25.74
N GLY A 123 -6.09 5.36 25.20
CA GLY A 123 -5.50 4.20 25.88
C GLY A 123 -4.49 4.56 26.96
N HIS A 124 -4.00 3.55 27.66
CA HIS A 124 -3.01 3.69 28.73
C HIS A 124 -1.72 4.33 28.24
N TYR A 125 -1.16 5.25 29.05
CA TYR A 125 0.13 5.91 28.79
C TYR A 125 0.20 6.69 27.47
N VAL A 126 -0.94 7.08 26.92
CA VAL A 126 -1.00 8.02 25.80
C VAL A 126 -0.64 9.41 26.31
N VAL A 127 0.17 10.13 25.55
CA VAL A 127 0.51 11.54 25.81
C VAL A 127 -0.08 12.40 24.70
N ILE A 128 -0.82 13.45 25.07
CA ILE A 128 -1.43 14.41 24.14
C ILE A 128 -1.02 15.82 24.54
N GLY A 129 -0.35 16.52 23.65
CA GLY A 129 0.19 17.87 23.81
C GLY A 129 -0.85 19.00 23.77
N GLU A 130 -0.35 20.22 23.67
CA GLU A 130 -1.17 21.43 23.65
C GLU A 130 -2.01 21.53 22.36
N HIS A 131 -3.24 22.07 22.50
CA HIS A 131 -4.13 22.39 21.39
C HIS A 131 -4.46 21.22 20.42
N CYS A 132 -4.19 19.97 20.82
CA CYS A 132 -4.56 18.81 20.03
C CYS A 132 -6.08 18.65 19.91
N VAL A 133 -6.53 18.12 18.76
CA VAL A 133 -7.94 17.81 18.53
C VAL A 133 -8.07 16.33 18.17
N VAL A 134 -8.96 15.59 18.85
CA VAL A 134 -9.27 14.19 18.58
C VAL A 134 -10.77 14.05 18.32
N GLY A 135 -11.12 13.61 17.10
CA GLY A 135 -12.49 13.49 16.62
C GLY A 135 -13.25 12.29 17.21
N GLU A 136 -14.55 12.27 16.91
CA GLU A 136 -15.51 11.25 17.38
C GLU A 136 -15.10 9.83 16.97
N HIS A 137 -15.35 8.86 17.86
CA HIS A 137 -15.10 7.43 17.65
C HIS A 137 -13.63 7.05 17.33
N THR A 138 -12.72 8.02 17.44
CA THR A 138 -11.29 7.76 17.23
C THR A 138 -10.72 6.98 18.40
N VAL A 139 -9.91 5.99 18.09
CA VAL A 139 -9.24 5.11 19.04
C VAL A 139 -7.75 5.38 19.00
N ILE A 140 -7.17 5.83 20.12
CA ILE A 140 -5.73 5.99 20.30
C ILE A 140 -5.28 4.93 21.30
N GLN A 141 -4.46 3.99 20.85
CA GLN A 141 -4.00 2.86 21.65
C GLN A 141 -2.82 3.26 22.56
N ALA A 142 -2.48 2.36 23.48
CA ALA A 142 -1.49 2.59 24.51
C ALA A 142 -0.12 3.07 23.98
N HIS A 143 0.50 3.96 24.74
CA HIS A 143 1.83 4.53 24.44
C HIS A 143 1.95 5.35 23.15
N ALA A 144 0.85 5.70 22.49
CA ALA A 144 0.90 6.67 21.41
C ALA A 144 1.18 8.08 21.95
N THR A 145 1.86 8.89 21.14
CA THR A 145 2.19 10.28 21.47
C THR A 145 1.68 11.21 20.38
N LEU A 146 0.90 12.19 20.76
CA LEU A 146 0.51 13.32 19.92
C LEU A 146 1.21 14.56 20.50
N ASP A 147 2.12 15.13 19.72
CA ASP A 147 2.78 16.39 20.05
C ASP A 147 1.82 17.57 19.87
N ASP A 148 2.26 18.81 20.12
CA ASP A 148 1.39 19.97 20.10
C ASP A 148 0.74 20.23 18.73
N ASP A 149 -0.46 20.84 18.74
CA ASP A 149 -1.23 21.24 17.55
C ASP A 149 -1.60 20.09 16.58
N VAL A 150 -1.59 18.82 17.02
CA VAL A 150 -1.99 17.68 16.21
C VAL A 150 -3.51 17.61 16.11
N GLU A 151 -4.01 17.44 14.88
CA GLU A 151 -5.43 17.24 14.60
C GLU A 151 -5.68 15.83 14.06
N VAL A 152 -6.56 15.05 14.69
CA VAL A 152 -7.00 13.73 14.26
C VAL A 152 -8.51 13.73 14.06
N GLY A 153 -8.95 13.37 12.84
CA GLY A 153 -10.36 13.29 12.48
C GLY A 153 -11.13 12.20 13.21
N ARG A 154 -12.33 11.88 12.72
CA ARG A 154 -13.23 10.86 13.31
C ARG A 154 -12.94 9.47 12.78
N ASP A 155 -13.39 8.44 13.54
CA ASP A 155 -13.31 7.03 13.18
C ASP A 155 -11.87 6.55 12.87
N CYS A 156 -10.86 7.25 13.40
CA CYS A 156 -9.45 6.90 13.21
C CYS A 156 -9.00 5.80 14.18
N LEU A 157 -7.97 5.05 13.76
CA LEU A 157 -7.27 4.10 14.62
C LEU A 157 -5.78 4.42 14.63
N ILE A 158 -5.30 4.89 15.76
CA ILE A 158 -3.88 5.15 16.02
C ILE A 158 -3.39 4.05 16.97
N GLU A 159 -2.60 3.13 16.42
CA GLU A 159 -2.14 1.97 17.19
C GLU A 159 -1.02 2.31 18.17
N SER A 160 -0.64 1.32 18.98
CA SER A 160 0.33 1.50 20.05
C SER A 160 1.69 1.99 19.54
N HIS A 161 2.30 2.89 20.33
CA HIS A 161 3.62 3.47 20.03
C HIS A 161 3.69 4.30 18.73
N VAL A 162 2.58 4.73 18.16
CA VAL A 162 2.58 5.72 17.08
C VAL A 162 2.94 7.09 17.66
N THR A 163 3.78 7.81 16.91
CA THR A 163 4.13 9.21 17.25
C THR A 163 3.64 10.14 16.15
N LEU A 164 2.81 11.09 16.50
CA LEU A 164 2.39 12.20 15.64
C LEU A 164 3.10 13.46 16.12
N MET A 165 4.04 13.95 15.33
CA MET A 165 4.81 15.16 15.63
C MET A 165 3.98 16.41 15.39
N GLY A 166 4.38 17.52 16.00
CA GLY A 166 3.59 18.76 16.05
C GLY A 166 3.03 19.26 14.73
N ALA A 167 1.81 19.78 14.79
CA ALA A 167 1.02 20.34 13.70
C ALA A 167 0.64 19.36 12.57
N CYS A 168 0.80 18.04 12.75
CA CYS A 168 0.29 17.05 11.81
C CYS A 168 -1.24 17.03 11.79
N LYS A 169 -1.82 16.89 10.58
CA LYS A 169 -3.27 16.86 10.42
C LYS A 169 -3.72 15.58 9.70
N LEU A 170 -4.59 14.82 10.34
CA LEU A 170 -5.18 13.59 9.85
C LEU A 170 -6.68 13.80 9.63
N GLY A 171 -7.15 13.41 8.45
CA GLY A 171 -8.57 13.35 8.13
C GLY A 171 -9.30 12.21 8.84
N ASP A 172 -10.49 11.88 8.34
CA ASP A 172 -11.36 10.85 8.91
C ASP A 172 -10.95 9.44 8.46
N ARG A 173 -11.24 8.42 9.30
CA ARG A 173 -11.03 6.99 9.02
C ARG A 173 -9.58 6.61 8.67
N VAL A 174 -8.63 7.40 9.16
CA VAL A 174 -7.20 7.12 9.02
C VAL A 174 -6.80 5.99 9.97
N ARG A 175 -6.00 5.06 9.48
CA ARG A 175 -5.42 3.97 10.29
C ARG A 175 -3.90 4.02 10.23
N ILE A 176 -3.25 4.13 11.38
CA ILE A 176 -1.79 4.12 11.50
C ILE A 176 -1.40 2.97 12.43
N HIS A 177 -0.63 2.03 11.87
CA HIS A 177 -0.19 0.86 12.61
C HIS A 177 1.02 1.14 13.49
N ALA A 178 1.27 0.24 14.44
CA ALA A 178 2.21 0.41 15.54
C ALA A 178 3.63 0.83 15.12
N ASN A 179 4.27 1.61 15.98
CA ASN A 179 5.65 2.12 15.85
C ASN A 179 5.89 3.06 14.64
N THR A 180 4.86 3.58 14.01
CA THR A 180 4.99 4.52 12.89
C THR A 180 5.14 5.94 13.42
N VAL A 181 6.02 6.72 12.77
CA VAL A 181 6.28 8.13 13.09
C VAL A 181 5.80 9.00 11.93
N ILE A 182 4.95 9.97 12.23
CA ILE A 182 4.45 10.96 11.29
C ILE A 182 4.97 12.33 11.68
N GLY A 183 5.63 13.04 10.77
CA GLY A 183 6.10 14.40 10.95
C GLY A 183 7.51 14.52 11.51
N SER A 184 8.33 13.45 11.45
CA SER A 184 9.75 13.54 11.77
C SER A 184 10.46 14.56 10.87
N GLU A 185 11.59 15.11 11.34
CA GLU A 185 12.39 16.02 10.52
C GLU A 185 12.93 15.34 9.28
N GLY A 186 12.74 15.96 8.11
CA GLY A 186 13.34 15.53 6.86
C GLY A 186 14.86 15.75 6.83
N PHE A 187 15.53 15.06 5.93
CA PHE A 187 16.98 15.13 5.73
C PHE A 187 17.35 16.41 4.93
N GLY A 188 17.46 17.55 5.64
CA GLY A 188 17.77 18.85 5.06
C GLY A 188 19.10 19.40 5.59
N PHE A 189 20.16 19.43 4.78
CA PHE A 189 21.47 19.97 5.15
C PHE A 189 22.12 20.74 4.00
N ALA A 190 22.69 21.92 4.31
CA ALA A 190 23.48 22.71 3.38
C ALA A 190 24.97 22.47 3.60
N PRO A 191 25.75 22.04 2.59
CA PRO A 191 27.19 21.86 2.70
C PRO A 191 27.87 23.23 2.67
N TYR A 192 28.75 23.50 3.65
CA TYR A 192 29.60 24.68 3.66
C TYR A 192 30.91 24.38 4.36
N GLN A 193 32.04 24.69 3.74
CA GLN A 193 33.41 24.49 4.25
C GLN A 193 33.62 23.07 4.86
N GLY A 194 33.16 22.02 4.16
CA GLY A 194 33.32 20.63 4.59
C GLY A 194 32.43 20.21 5.76
N LYS A 195 31.45 21.03 6.14
CA LYS A 195 30.48 20.77 7.22
C LYS A 195 29.05 20.76 6.67
N TRP A 196 28.17 20.03 7.35
CA TRP A 196 26.74 20.00 7.09
C TRP A 196 26.02 20.97 8.04
N ASN A 197 25.34 21.96 7.50
CA ASN A 197 24.53 22.91 8.25
C ASN A 197 23.07 22.46 8.16
N ARG A 198 22.45 22.15 9.30
CA ARG A 198 21.06 21.70 9.37
C ARG A 198 20.11 22.79 8.85
N ILE A 199 19.18 22.40 8.00
CA ILE A 199 18.04 23.20 7.54
C ILE A 199 16.83 22.80 8.40
N ALA A 200 16.26 23.76 9.16
CA ALA A 200 15.06 23.52 9.95
C ALA A 200 13.88 23.15 9.02
N GLN A 201 13.11 22.16 9.45
CA GLN A 201 11.93 21.70 8.72
C GLN A 201 10.69 22.35 9.33
N LEU A 202 10.11 23.32 8.63
CA LEU A 202 9.05 24.21 9.13
C LEU A 202 7.64 23.82 8.69
N GLY A 203 7.54 22.94 7.67
CA GLY A 203 6.28 22.38 7.21
C GLY A 203 5.76 21.28 8.14
N SER A 204 4.71 20.60 7.72
CA SER A 204 4.06 19.55 8.49
C SER A 204 3.73 18.34 7.58
N VAL A 205 2.84 17.46 8.06
CA VAL A 205 2.26 16.35 7.28
C VAL A 205 0.75 16.50 7.25
N ARG A 206 0.17 16.37 6.07
CA ARG A 206 -1.28 16.31 5.86
C ARG A 206 -1.67 14.95 5.31
N ILE A 207 -2.54 14.27 6.01
CA ILE A 207 -3.08 12.97 5.65
C ILE A 207 -4.58 13.13 5.45
N ALA A 208 -5.06 12.85 4.22
CA ALA A 208 -6.48 12.94 3.89
C ALA A 208 -7.28 11.74 4.47
N ASN A 209 -8.56 11.64 4.12
CA ASN A 209 -9.44 10.59 4.61
C ASN A 209 -9.04 9.20 4.08
N ASP A 210 -9.43 8.13 4.81
CA ASP A 210 -9.32 6.73 4.39
C ASP A 210 -7.89 6.25 4.12
N VAL A 211 -6.87 6.97 4.59
CA VAL A 211 -5.46 6.58 4.46
C VAL A 211 -5.11 5.48 5.45
N ARG A 212 -4.32 4.50 5.00
CA ARG A 212 -3.76 3.44 5.84
C ARG A 212 -2.24 3.42 5.76
N ILE A 213 -1.57 3.39 6.91
CA ILE A 213 -0.11 3.36 7.00
C ILE A 213 0.29 2.19 7.88
N GLY A 214 1.12 1.31 7.32
CA GLY A 214 1.66 0.12 7.98
C GLY A 214 2.56 0.43 9.16
N SER A 215 3.07 -0.60 9.80
CA SER A 215 3.93 -0.50 10.97
C SER A 215 5.36 -0.10 10.61
N ASN A 216 6.04 0.58 11.54
CA ASN A 216 7.43 1.00 11.40
C ASN A 216 7.69 1.86 10.14
N CYS A 217 6.73 2.66 9.74
CA CYS A 217 6.88 3.63 8.68
C CYS A 217 7.38 4.97 9.25
N SER A 218 8.03 5.77 8.38
CA SER A 218 8.36 7.16 8.68
C SER A 218 7.85 8.05 7.56
N VAL A 219 7.10 9.10 7.93
CA VAL A 219 6.63 10.13 7.01
C VAL A 219 7.17 11.45 7.51
N ASP A 220 8.16 12.00 6.81
CA ASP A 220 8.84 13.22 7.22
C ASP A 220 7.98 14.45 6.91
N ARG A 221 8.09 15.47 7.77
CA ARG A 221 7.49 16.78 7.52
C ARG A 221 8.17 17.48 6.36
N GLY A 222 7.47 18.37 5.72
CA GLY A 222 8.06 19.17 4.67
C GLY A 222 9.03 20.23 5.21
N ALA A 223 9.93 20.68 4.33
CA ALA A 223 10.91 21.70 4.70
C ALA A 223 10.27 23.08 4.91
N MET A 224 9.41 23.51 3.99
CA MET A 224 8.66 24.78 4.02
C MET A 224 7.16 24.49 3.85
N ASP A 225 6.81 23.73 2.81
CA ASP A 225 5.47 23.24 2.53
C ASP A 225 5.26 21.86 3.17
N ASP A 226 4.04 21.36 3.19
CA ASP A 226 3.71 20.09 3.83
C ASP A 226 4.08 18.87 2.95
N THR A 227 4.30 17.72 3.59
CA THR A 227 4.23 16.41 2.98
C THR A 227 2.77 15.97 2.93
N ILE A 228 2.29 15.45 1.79
CA ILE A 228 0.85 15.23 1.55
C ILE A 228 0.57 13.79 1.13
N LEU A 229 -0.37 13.14 1.84
CA LEU A 229 -0.97 11.87 1.45
C LEU A 229 -2.44 12.11 1.13
N GLU A 230 -2.84 11.96 -0.14
CA GLU A 230 -4.22 12.15 -0.56
C GLU A 230 -5.14 10.98 -0.13
N GLU A 231 -6.44 11.15 -0.36
CA GLU A 231 -7.49 10.22 0.05
C GLU A 231 -7.25 8.78 -0.44
N GLY A 232 -7.50 7.80 0.43
CA GLY A 232 -7.47 6.38 0.10
C GLY A 232 -6.07 5.82 -0.20
N VAL A 233 -5.00 6.55 0.09
CA VAL A 233 -3.63 6.04 -0.03
C VAL A 233 -3.41 4.91 0.96
N ILE A 234 -2.85 3.79 0.49
CA ILE A 234 -2.47 2.66 1.33
C ILE A 234 -0.97 2.43 1.28
N ILE A 235 -0.36 2.33 2.45
CA ILE A 235 1.08 2.16 2.65
C ILE A 235 1.31 0.95 3.54
N ASP A 236 2.08 -0.02 3.06
CA ASP A 236 2.46 -1.20 3.82
C ASP A 236 3.61 -0.89 4.80
N ASN A 237 4.13 -1.88 5.47
CA ASN A 237 5.11 -1.74 6.54
C ASN A 237 6.51 -1.29 6.04
N LEU A 238 7.28 -0.65 6.92
CA LEU A 238 8.69 -0.27 6.68
C LEU A 238 8.89 0.69 5.49
N VAL A 239 7.97 1.59 5.26
CA VAL A 239 8.05 2.58 4.16
C VAL A 239 8.59 3.90 4.69
N GLN A 240 9.55 4.50 3.96
CA GLN A 240 10.06 5.86 4.18
C GLN A 240 9.48 6.82 3.14
N ILE A 241 8.77 7.82 3.61
CA ILE A 241 8.30 8.96 2.82
C ILE A 241 9.07 10.20 3.27
N ALA A 242 9.95 10.72 2.43
CA ALA A 242 10.77 11.88 2.77
C ALA A 242 9.98 13.20 2.66
N HIS A 243 10.63 14.29 3.08
CA HIS A 243 10.05 15.63 3.14
C HIS A 243 9.48 16.12 1.81
N ASN A 244 8.37 16.84 1.84
CA ASN A 244 7.69 17.44 0.68
C ASN A 244 7.25 16.44 -0.39
N VAL A 245 7.13 15.16 -0.05
CA VAL A 245 6.57 14.16 -0.96
C VAL A 245 5.05 14.36 -1.04
N HIS A 246 4.51 14.22 -2.24
CA HIS A 246 3.07 14.22 -2.48
C HIS A 246 2.65 12.89 -3.10
N ILE A 247 1.75 12.17 -2.45
CA ILE A 247 1.20 10.91 -2.97
C ILE A 247 -0.26 11.10 -3.31
N GLY A 248 -0.58 10.93 -4.59
CA GLY A 248 -1.92 11.07 -5.17
C GLY A 248 -2.88 9.99 -4.71
N ALA A 249 -4.18 10.32 -4.74
CA ALA A 249 -5.26 9.52 -4.20
C ALA A 249 -5.27 8.07 -4.72
N HIS A 250 -5.69 7.14 -3.85
CA HIS A 250 -5.85 5.72 -4.12
C HIS A 250 -4.58 5.00 -4.59
N SER A 251 -3.41 5.58 -4.35
CA SER A 251 -2.13 4.92 -4.63
C SER A 251 -1.75 3.93 -3.54
N ALA A 252 -1.12 2.83 -3.94
CA ALA A 252 -0.73 1.73 -3.07
C ALA A 252 0.79 1.54 -3.08
N LEU A 253 1.41 1.59 -1.90
CA LEU A 253 2.83 1.38 -1.69
C LEU A 253 3.02 0.09 -0.88
N ALA A 254 3.67 -0.91 -1.48
CA ALA A 254 4.01 -2.15 -0.78
C ALA A 254 5.15 -1.95 0.22
N ALA A 255 5.55 -3.01 0.93
CA ALA A 255 6.53 -2.90 2.01
C ALA A 255 7.94 -2.49 1.54
N ASN A 256 8.67 -1.85 2.47
CA ASN A 256 10.09 -1.51 2.33
C ASN A 256 10.41 -0.59 1.13
N ILE A 257 9.55 0.36 0.84
CA ILE A 257 9.75 1.38 -0.20
C ILE A 257 10.40 2.62 0.40
N ALA A 258 11.25 3.29 -0.40
CA ALA A 258 11.79 4.60 -0.07
C ALA A 258 11.44 5.61 -1.18
N ILE A 259 10.72 6.68 -0.80
CA ILE A 259 10.43 7.81 -1.68
C ILE A 259 11.25 9.02 -1.20
N ALA A 260 12.19 9.47 -2.01
CA ALA A 260 13.05 10.61 -1.68
C ALA A 260 12.33 11.95 -1.83
N GLY A 261 12.88 12.99 -1.18
CA GLY A 261 12.23 14.27 -0.99
C GLY A 261 11.77 14.99 -2.25
N SER A 262 10.71 15.78 -2.10
CA SER A 262 10.10 16.60 -3.17
C SER A 262 9.61 15.82 -4.39
N THR A 263 9.34 14.53 -4.23
CA THR A 263 8.80 13.66 -5.30
C THR A 263 7.27 13.68 -5.27
N THR A 264 6.67 13.74 -6.44
CA THR A 264 5.22 13.61 -6.62
C THR A 264 4.89 12.26 -7.25
N ILE A 265 4.07 11.47 -6.59
CA ILE A 265 3.46 10.24 -7.11
C ILE A 265 2.02 10.58 -7.51
N GLY A 266 1.62 10.22 -8.72
CA GLY A 266 0.26 10.44 -9.22
C GLY A 266 -0.79 9.57 -8.53
N LYS A 267 -2.04 9.65 -9.01
CA LYS A 267 -3.18 8.89 -8.50
C LYS A 267 -3.18 7.46 -9.02
N ASN A 268 -3.80 6.54 -8.25
CA ASN A 268 -3.98 5.14 -8.64
C ASN A 268 -2.66 4.43 -9.01
N CYS A 269 -1.53 4.86 -8.45
CA CYS A 269 -0.25 4.21 -8.65
C CYS A 269 -0.10 2.97 -7.76
N ILE A 270 0.61 1.96 -8.27
CA ILE A 270 0.96 0.75 -7.51
C ILE A 270 2.47 0.63 -7.49
N ILE A 271 3.08 0.80 -6.33
CA ILE A 271 4.53 0.73 -6.16
C ILE A 271 4.88 -0.60 -5.49
N GLY A 272 5.58 -1.45 -6.24
CA GLY A 272 6.01 -2.77 -5.75
C GLY A 272 7.06 -2.70 -4.66
N GLY A 273 7.06 -3.67 -3.74
CA GLY A 273 7.90 -3.68 -2.56
C GLY A 273 9.40 -3.57 -2.85
N ALA A 274 10.14 -3.02 -1.88
CA ALA A 274 11.57 -2.75 -1.96
C ALA A 274 11.99 -1.84 -3.14
N SER A 275 11.07 -1.04 -3.67
CA SER A 275 11.36 -0.05 -4.70
C SER A 275 11.89 1.25 -4.09
N ALA A 276 12.70 1.98 -4.87
CA ALA A 276 13.20 3.29 -4.48
C ALA A 276 12.92 4.32 -5.58
N VAL A 277 12.49 5.53 -5.19
CA VAL A 277 12.24 6.65 -6.10
C VAL A 277 13.12 7.81 -5.69
N SER A 278 13.95 8.29 -6.63
CA SER A 278 14.86 9.43 -6.42
C SER A 278 14.07 10.73 -6.18
N GLY A 279 14.72 11.70 -5.57
CA GLY A 279 14.12 12.98 -5.24
C GLY A 279 13.76 13.85 -6.43
N HIS A 280 12.82 14.78 -6.23
CA HIS A 280 12.39 15.78 -7.21
C HIS A 280 11.79 15.20 -8.49
N LEU A 281 11.26 13.98 -8.45
CA LEU A 281 10.64 13.34 -9.60
C LEU A 281 9.13 13.54 -9.63
N LYS A 282 8.56 13.43 -10.84
CA LYS A 282 7.11 13.37 -11.08
C LYS A 282 6.77 12.06 -11.75
N ILE A 283 5.89 11.31 -11.11
CA ILE A 283 5.35 10.04 -11.59
C ILE A 283 3.89 10.28 -11.97
N ALA A 284 3.52 9.96 -13.20
CA ALA A 284 2.17 10.14 -13.71
C ALA A 284 1.15 9.27 -12.98
N ASP A 285 -0.13 9.57 -13.16
CA ASP A 285 -1.22 8.72 -12.67
C ASP A 285 -1.19 7.32 -13.30
N ASN A 286 -1.76 6.33 -12.61
CA ASN A 286 -1.92 4.96 -13.09
C ASN A 286 -0.60 4.24 -13.47
N VAL A 287 0.49 4.60 -12.81
CA VAL A 287 1.78 3.92 -12.96
C VAL A 287 1.87 2.72 -12.02
N THR A 288 2.29 1.58 -12.56
CA THR A 288 2.65 0.40 -11.76
C THR A 288 4.15 0.17 -11.83
N LEU A 289 4.83 0.19 -10.69
CA LEU A 289 6.22 -0.25 -10.56
C LEU A 289 6.26 -1.68 -10.03
N THR A 290 7.05 -2.54 -10.67
CA THR A 290 7.30 -3.89 -10.12
C THR A 290 8.23 -3.81 -8.91
N GLY A 291 8.25 -4.86 -8.09
CA GLY A 291 9.12 -4.90 -6.91
C GLY A 291 10.61 -4.71 -7.25
N MET A 292 11.36 -4.15 -6.29
CA MET A 292 12.79 -3.84 -6.41
C MET A 292 13.13 -2.88 -7.56
N SER A 293 12.19 -2.04 -7.97
CA SER A 293 12.42 -1.04 -9.01
C SER A 293 13.14 0.18 -8.45
N MET A 294 14.12 0.71 -9.20
CA MET A 294 14.79 1.98 -8.89
C MET A 294 14.42 3.01 -9.97
N VAL A 295 13.75 4.08 -9.56
CA VAL A 295 13.30 5.15 -10.45
C VAL A 295 14.22 6.36 -10.29
N THR A 296 14.88 6.75 -11.37
CA THR A 296 15.85 7.87 -11.40
C THR A 296 15.42 9.01 -12.31
N ASN A 297 14.32 8.87 -13.03
CA ASN A 297 13.78 9.87 -13.96
C ASN A 297 12.27 9.97 -13.83
N ASN A 298 11.70 11.09 -14.31
CA ASN A 298 10.26 11.26 -14.38
C ASN A 298 9.60 10.17 -15.22
N ILE A 299 8.41 9.77 -14.83
CA ILE A 299 7.54 8.88 -15.61
C ILE A 299 6.31 9.70 -16.01
N SER A 300 6.22 10.04 -17.29
CA SER A 300 5.19 10.94 -17.82
C SER A 300 3.93 10.24 -18.32
N GLU A 301 3.95 8.91 -18.45
CA GLU A 301 2.86 8.14 -19.03
C GLU A 301 2.44 6.99 -18.08
N ALA A 302 1.12 6.74 -18.04
CA ALA A 302 0.58 5.58 -17.36
C ALA A 302 1.17 4.28 -17.95
N GLY A 303 1.36 3.27 -17.10
CA GLY A 303 1.90 2.00 -17.57
C GLY A 303 2.59 1.19 -16.49
N LYS A 304 3.09 0.02 -16.87
CA LYS A 304 3.84 -0.88 -15.98
C LYS A 304 5.33 -0.79 -16.30
N TYR A 305 6.10 -0.43 -15.28
CA TYR A 305 7.55 -0.22 -15.38
C TYR A 305 8.29 -1.19 -14.46
N SER A 306 9.48 -1.58 -14.89
CA SER A 306 10.34 -2.49 -14.14
C SER A 306 11.79 -2.06 -14.25
N SER A 307 12.57 -2.27 -13.19
CA SER A 307 14.02 -2.16 -13.23
C SER A 307 14.64 -3.28 -12.40
N GLY A 308 15.98 -3.30 -12.34
CA GLY A 308 16.70 -4.39 -11.69
C GLY A 308 16.91 -5.57 -12.62
N THR A 309 17.48 -6.62 -12.08
CA THR A 309 17.82 -7.83 -12.83
C THR A 309 16.93 -8.99 -12.40
N ALA A 310 16.51 -9.82 -13.36
CA ALA A 310 15.81 -11.05 -13.07
C ALA A 310 16.67 -12.00 -12.21
N LEU A 311 16.01 -12.89 -11.49
CA LEU A 311 16.69 -13.95 -10.75
C LEU A 311 17.33 -14.94 -11.72
N PHE A 312 18.62 -15.21 -11.51
CA PHE A 312 19.38 -16.21 -12.23
C PHE A 312 19.99 -17.21 -11.24
N GLU A 313 20.28 -18.41 -11.73
CA GLU A 313 21.18 -19.32 -11.02
C GLU A 313 22.53 -18.62 -10.79
N ASN A 314 23.18 -18.86 -9.62
CA ASN A 314 24.34 -18.07 -9.17
C ASN A 314 25.51 -18.04 -10.17
N GLN A 315 25.84 -19.18 -10.80
CA GLN A 315 26.94 -19.21 -11.79
C GLN A 315 26.57 -18.43 -13.04
N LYS A 316 25.30 -18.47 -13.47
CA LYS A 316 24.80 -17.69 -14.60
C LYS A 316 24.82 -16.19 -14.26
N TRP A 317 24.41 -15.83 -13.04
CA TRP A 317 24.50 -14.45 -12.55
C TRP A 317 25.92 -13.89 -12.60
N LYS A 318 26.90 -14.61 -12.04
CA LYS A 318 28.31 -14.21 -12.05
C LYS A 318 28.82 -13.94 -13.49
N ARG A 319 28.51 -14.83 -14.43
CA ARG A 319 28.86 -14.65 -15.86
C ARG A 319 28.15 -13.45 -16.49
N THR A 320 26.89 -13.23 -16.15
CA THR A 320 26.11 -12.10 -16.66
C THR A 320 26.71 -10.76 -16.19
N VAL A 321 27.07 -10.64 -14.90
CA VAL A 321 27.68 -9.43 -14.31
C VAL A 321 29.03 -9.12 -14.99
N VAL A 322 29.86 -10.13 -15.24
CA VAL A 322 31.13 -9.94 -15.97
C VAL A 322 30.87 -9.40 -17.38
N ARG A 323 29.91 -9.97 -18.11
CA ARG A 323 29.55 -9.50 -19.45
C ARG A 323 29.00 -8.07 -19.44
N MET A 324 28.17 -7.72 -18.45
CA MET A 324 27.66 -6.35 -18.30
C MET A 324 28.81 -5.34 -18.10
N ARG A 325 29.83 -5.70 -17.28
CA ARG A 325 31.03 -4.84 -17.13
C ARG A 325 31.80 -4.72 -18.43
N GLN A 326 32.01 -5.80 -19.16
CA GLN A 326 32.69 -5.79 -20.45
C GLN A 326 31.94 -4.92 -21.49
N LEU A 327 30.59 -4.94 -21.47
CA LEU A 327 29.78 -4.09 -22.34
C LEU A 327 29.98 -2.58 -22.08
N ALA A 328 30.26 -2.20 -20.83
CA ALA A 328 30.51 -0.81 -20.48
C ALA A 328 31.80 -0.26 -21.17
N ASP A 329 32.75 -1.15 -21.44
CA ASP A 329 34.04 -0.79 -22.09
C ASP A 329 33.95 -0.87 -23.63
N VAL A 330 32.87 -1.35 -24.21
CA VAL A 330 32.67 -1.48 -25.65
C VAL A 330 32.17 -0.17 -26.24
N PRO A 331 32.88 0.46 -27.17
CA PRO A 331 32.42 1.68 -27.83
C PRO A 331 31.32 1.38 -28.86
N LEU A 332 30.12 1.09 -28.38
CA LEU A 332 28.97 0.63 -29.19
C LEU A 332 28.70 1.54 -30.40
N THR A 333 28.82 2.86 -30.25
CA THR A 333 28.61 3.80 -31.33
C THR A 333 29.65 3.63 -32.46
N GLN A 334 30.90 3.29 -32.09
CA GLN A 334 31.95 3.02 -33.12
C GLN A 334 31.72 1.65 -33.77
N LEU A 335 31.24 0.68 -33.00
CA LEU A 335 30.93 -0.65 -33.53
C LEU A 335 29.78 -0.60 -34.55
N VAL A 336 28.70 0.16 -34.25
CA VAL A 336 27.59 0.37 -35.20
C VAL A 336 28.09 1.05 -36.46
N LYS A 337 28.84 2.17 -36.37
CA LYS A 337 29.42 2.82 -37.55
C LYS A 337 30.30 1.90 -38.39
N ARG A 338 31.01 0.99 -37.74
CA ARG A 338 31.89 0.04 -38.44
C ARG A 338 31.09 -1.05 -39.15
N LEU A 339 30.00 -1.49 -38.56
CA LEU A 339 29.03 -2.44 -39.18
C LEU A 339 28.36 -1.80 -40.39
N ASP A 340 27.87 -0.56 -40.27
CA ASP A 340 27.26 0.19 -41.39
C ASP A 340 28.23 0.35 -42.56
N HIS A 341 29.51 0.67 -42.24
CA HIS A 341 30.55 0.78 -43.28
C HIS A 341 30.85 -0.55 -43.97
N MET A 342 30.93 -1.65 -43.20
CA MET A 342 31.11 -3.00 -43.75
C MET A 342 29.93 -3.42 -44.62
N GLN A 343 28.72 -3.10 -44.23
CA GLN A 343 27.52 -3.38 -45.01
C GLN A 343 27.51 -2.64 -46.33
N ALA A 344 27.83 -1.34 -46.33
CA ALA A 344 27.99 -0.54 -47.57
C ALA A 344 29.08 -1.09 -48.50
N GLN A 345 30.22 -1.59 -47.97
CA GLN A 345 31.26 -2.26 -48.78
C GLN A 345 30.76 -3.54 -49.42
N ILE A 346 30.00 -4.37 -48.69
CA ILE A 346 29.41 -5.60 -49.19
C ILE A 346 28.44 -5.29 -50.35
N GLU A 347 27.53 -4.33 -50.16
CA GLU A 347 26.57 -3.91 -51.19
C GLU A 347 27.27 -3.39 -52.46
N SER A 348 28.36 -2.62 -52.30
CA SER A 348 29.18 -2.15 -53.41
C SER A 348 29.85 -3.31 -54.17
N LEU A 349 30.39 -4.28 -53.44
CA LEU A 349 30.99 -5.48 -54.07
C LEU A 349 29.94 -6.31 -54.80
N GLU A 350 28.77 -6.54 -54.23
CA GLU A 350 27.67 -7.28 -54.88
C GLU A 350 27.20 -6.59 -56.16
N SER A 351 27.09 -5.25 -56.15
CA SER A 351 26.71 -4.48 -57.34
C SER A 351 27.76 -4.60 -58.45
N THR A 352 29.05 -4.59 -58.08
CA THR A 352 30.18 -4.75 -59.01
C THR A 352 30.19 -6.17 -59.62
N PHE A 353 29.88 -7.18 -58.85
CA PHE A 353 29.75 -8.57 -59.33
C PHE A 353 28.55 -8.78 -60.26
N LYS A 354 27.41 -8.11 -59.99
CA LYS A 354 26.22 -8.18 -60.89
C LYS A 354 26.45 -7.48 -62.23
N LEU A 355 27.31 -6.48 -62.30
CA LEU A 355 27.67 -5.76 -63.53
C LEU A 355 28.70 -6.52 -64.39
N ARG A 356 29.32 -7.59 -63.88
CA ARG A 356 30.32 -8.40 -64.59
C ARG A 356 29.74 -9.74 -65.14
N LYS A 357 28.44 -9.97 -64.91
CA LYS A 357 27.64 -11.07 -65.56
C LYS A 357 26.76 -10.46 -66.66
#